data_f050cc3a8802bb219a8e21b0d44815a9
#
_entry.id   f050cc3a8802bb219a8e21b0d44815a9
#
_cell.length_a   1.000
_cell.length_b   1.000
_cell.length_c   1.000
_cell.angle_alpha   90.00
_cell.angle_beta   90.00
_cell.angle_gamma   90.00
#
_symmetry.space_group_name_H-M   'P 1'
#
loop_
_entity.id
_entity.type
_entity.pdbx_description
1 polymer ?
#
loop_
_entity_poly.entity_id
_entity_poly.type
_entity_poly.pdbx_seq_one_letter_code
_entity_poly.pdbx_strand_id
1 'polypeptide(L)'
;VLLSDYQVKVEATATPHCGMLRLVYPESEQSRIQIDLARRVGGTSTFQAVKVIDEHTISGRMECTPDGGGWGNGEGKANYTVYFYAEFSKPLKTFGVWSVKIPEGQNRKLEFIESPEFQKLTSDASVIYNVEEYEGEHIGFFTEFETEAGEEVLFKSGISYVSEVGAEKNLKAEIADWNFDGVK
;
A
#
# COMPACT_ATOMS: atom_id res chain seq x y z
N VAL A 1 -11.24 -4.51 13.03
CA VAL A 1 -11.37 -5.79 12.31
C VAL A 1 -10.34 -6.77 12.82
N LEU A 2 -10.68 -8.06 12.88
CA LEU A 2 -9.72 -9.13 13.13
C LEU A 2 -9.48 -9.89 11.81
N LEU A 3 -8.24 -9.99 11.40
CA LEU A 3 -7.81 -10.84 10.30
C LEU A 3 -7.60 -12.25 10.87
N SER A 4 -8.63 -13.09 10.81
CA SER A 4 -8.68 -14.39 11.51
C SER A 4 -7.56 -15.34 11.12
N ASP A 5 -7.18 -15.35 9.84
CA ASP A 5 -6.14 -16.26 9.32
C ASP A 5 -4.73 -15.94 9.87
N TYR A 6 -4.51 -14.66 10.24
CA TYR A 6 -3.24 -14.17 10.77
C TYR A 6 -3.31 -13.79 12.24
N GLN A 7 -4.50 -13.83 12.85
CA GLN A 7 -4.74 -13.37 14.23
C GLN A 7 -4.29 -11.92 14.47
N VAL A 8 -4.33 -11.08 13.44
CA VAL A 8 -3.94 -9.65 13.52
C VAL A 8 -5.20 -8.81 13.67
N LYS A 9 -5.28 -8.01 14.74
CA LYS A 9 -6.32 -7.01 14.91
C LYS A 9 -5.90 -5.73 14.20
N VAL A 10 -6.77 -5.18 13.36
CA VAL A 10 -6.54 -3.94 12.62
C VAL A 10 -7.58 -2.89 13.01
N GLU A 11 -7.11 -1.71 13.37
CA GLU A 11 -7.89 -0.51 13.58
C GLU A 11 -7.41 0.57 12.61
N ALA A 12 -8.34 1.36 12.08
CA ALA A 12 -8.06 2.41 11.12
C ALA A 12 -8.73 3.72 11.54
N THR A 13 -8.03 4.82 11.31
CA THR A 13 -8.56 6.17 11.42
C THR A 13 -8.03 7.01 10.26
N ALA A 14 -8.68 8.15 9.97
CA ALA A 14 -8.31 8.98 8.84
C ALA A 14 -8.61 10.47 9.13
N THR A 15 -7.87 11.31 8.45
CA THR A 15 -8.07 12.75 8.30
C THR A 15 -8.37 13.05 6.82
N PRO A 16 -8.58 14.31 6.40
CA PRO A 16 -8.89 14.61 5.00
C PRO A 16 -7.90 14.10 3.96
N HIS A 17 -6.59 14.05 4.29
CA HIS A 17 -5.54 13.63 3.35
C HIS A 17 -4.67 12.49 3.88
N CYS A 18 -4.92 12.01 5.09
CA CYS A 18 -4.05 11.03 5.73
C CYS A 18 -4.83 9.89 6.34
N GLY A 19 -4.16 8.73 6.48
CA GLY A 19 -4.69 7.58 7.18
C GLY A 19 -3.68 7.01 8.16
N MET A 20 -4.19 6.38 9.22
CA MET A 20 -3.37 5.69 10.21
C MET A 20 -3.97 4.34 10.56
N LEU A 21 -3.13 3.33 10.61
CA LEU A 21 -3.48 1.97 11.02
C LEU A 21 -2.76 1.63 12.33
N ARG A 22 -3.48 0.95 13.21
CA ARG A 22 -2.94 0.26 14.36
C ARG A 22 -3.16 -1.24 14.16
N LEU A 23 -2.06 -2.00 14.09
CA LEU A 23 -2.06 -3.44 13.91
C LEU A 23 -1.53 -4.08 15.18
N VAL A 24 -2.34 -4.97 15.79
CA VAL A 24 -1.93 -5.75 16.98
C VAL A 24 -1.64 -7.16 16.51
N TYR A 25 -0.40 -7.58 16.67
CA TYR A 25 0.11 -8.85 16.16
C TYR A 25 0.17 -9.93 17.24
N PRO A 26 0.07 -11.21 16.87
CA PRO A 26 0.52 -12.31 17.71
C PRO A 26 2.06 -12.34 17.77
N GLU A 27 2.61 -13.21 18.60
CA GLU A 27 4.03 -13.56 18.53
C GLU A 27 4.36 -14.21 17.18
N SER A 28 5.36 -13.68 16.47
CA SER A 28 5.76 -14.19 15.16
C SER A 28 7.19 -13.76 14.83
N GLU A 29 7.96 -14.68 14.26
CA GLU A 29 9.27 -14.37 13.68
C GLU A 29 9.17 -13.63 12.33
N GLN A 30 7.99 -13.65 11.68
CA GLN A 30 7.79 -13.08 10.35
C GLN A 30 6.41 -12.42 10.21
N SER A 31 6.19 -11.37 10.97
CA SER A 31 5.05 -10.46 10.75
C SER A 31 5.30 -9.56 9.55
N ARG A 32 4.24 -9.14 8.87
CA ARG A 32 4.35 -8.38 7.61
C ARG A 32 3.32 -7.28 7.53
N ILE A 33 3.72 -6.15 6.95
CA ILE A 33 2.82 -5.17 6.35
C ILE A 33 3.03 -5.21 4.85
N GLN A 34 1.95 -5.35 4.09
CA GLN A 34 1.96 -5.39 2.64
C GLN A 34 1.04 -4.31 2.08
N ILE A 35 1.55 -3.54 1.13
CA ILE A 35 0.85 -2.43 0.49
C ILE A 35 0.71 -2.73 -1.00
N ASP A 36 -0.52 -2.91 -1.46
CA ASP A 36 -0.82 -3.05 -2.89
C ASP A 36 -0.91 -1.66 -3.54
N LEU A 37 0.15 -1.26 -4.22
CA LEU A 37 0.22 0.04 -4.91
C LEU A 37 -0.57 0.05 -6.22
N ALA A 38 -0.91 -1.11 -6.76
CA ALA A 38 -1.67 -1.19 -7.99
C ALA A 38 -3.19 -1.06 -7.77
N ARG A 39 -3.67 -1.11 -6.52
CA ARG A 39 -5.11 -1.11 -6.23
C ARG A 39 -5.69 0.28 -6.10
N ARG A 40 -6.75 0.55 -6.83
CA ARG A 40 -7.65 1.70 -6.61
C ARG A 40 -9.10 1.24 -6.51
N VAL A 41 -9.99 2.13 -6.11
CA VAL A 41 -11.41 1.79 -5.96
C VAL A 41 -12.01 1.36 -7.31
N GLY A 42 -12.41 0.10 -7.37
CA GLY A 42 -13.05 -0.51 -8.54
C GLY A 42 -12.14 -0.84 -9.72
N GLY A 43 -10.82 -0.68 -9.58
CA GLY A 43 -9.88 -0.96 -10.67
C GLY A 43 -8.42 -1.03 -10.23
N THR A 44 -7.53 -0.81 -11.17
CA THR A 44 -6.08 -0.75 -10.96
C THR A 44 -5.52 0.61 -11.33
N SER A 45 -4.42 1.04 -10.70
CA SER A 45 -3.54 2.05 -11.27
C SER A 45 -2.73 1.42 -12.40
N THR A 46 -2.33 2.22 -13.38
CA THR A 46 -1.66 1.73 -14.60
C THR A 46 -0.15 1.78 -14.50
N PHE A 47 0.37 2.52 -13.54
CA PHE A 47 1.80 2.59 -13.23
C PHE A 47 2.01 2.94 -11.77
N GLN A 48 3.03 2.36 -11.14
CA GLN A 48 3.40 2.62 -9.75
C GLN A 48 4.90 2.82 -9.61
N ALA A 49 5.28 3.63 -8.63
CA ALA A 49 6.66 3.76 -8.18
C ALA A 49 6.70 3.84 -6.66
N VAL A 50 7.72 3.24 -6.08
CA VAL A 50 8.00 3.29 -4.64
C VAL A 50 9.50 3.44 -4.40
N LYS A 51 9.86 4.23 -3.40
CA LYS A 51 11.24 4.36 -2.92
C LYS A 51 11.29 4.38 -1.40
N VAL A 52 12.34 3.83 -0.85
CA VAL A 52 12.70 3.92 0.56
C VAL A 52 13.45 5.22 0.79
N ILE A 53 12.98 6.04 1.70
CA ILE A 53 13.56 7.34 2.04
C ILE A 53 14.56 7.20 3.19
N ASP A 54 14.18 6.42 4.19
CA ASP A 54 14.98 6.08 5.36
C ASP A 54 14.50 4.76 5.98
N GLU A 55 15.03 4.41 7.15
CA GLU A 55 14.72 3.15 7.83
C GLU A 55 13.26 3.01 8.31
N HIS A 56 12.46 4.06 8.24
CA HIS A 56 11.05 4.06 8.64
C HIS A 56 10.10 4.55 7.56
N THR A 57 10.60 5.01 6.42
CA THR A 57 9.82 5.84 5.50
C THR A 57 9.90 5.36 4.06
N ILE A 58 8.76 5.30 3.42
CA ILE A 58 8.63 5.12 1.97
C ILE A 58 7.85 6.26 1.34
N SER A 59 8.11 6.53 0.07
CA SER A 59 7.37 7.49 -0.74
C SER A 59 7.15 6.92 -2.14
N GLY A 60 6.20 7.46 -2.88
CA GLY A 60 5.99 7.03 -4.25
C GLY A 60 4.72 7.59 -4.88
N ARG A 61 4.30 6.98 -5.98
CA ARG A 61 3.13 7.40 -6.74
C ARG A 61 2.39 6.25 -7.39
N MET A 62 1.12 6.49 -7.65
CA MET A 62 0.25 5.64 -8.46
C MET A 62 -0.38 6.48 -9.58
N GLU A 63 -0.17 6.11 -10.83
CA GLU A 63 -0.80 6.77 -11.98
C GLU A 63 -2.10 6.02 -12.34
N CYS A 64 -3.20 6.75 -12.34
CA CYS A 64 -4.54 6.23 -12.54
C CYS A 64 -5.10 6.77 -13.86
N THR A 65 -5.08 5.94 -14.89
CA THR A 65 -5.66 6.24 -16.20
C THR A 65 -6.99 5.51 -16.38
N PRO A 66 -7.81 5.87 -17.39
CA PRO A 66 -9.04 5.16 -17.70
C PRO A 66 -8.83 3.66 -18.00
N ASP A 67 -7.67 3.29 -18.54
CA ASP A 67 -7.35 1.91 -18.92
C ASP A 67 -7.32 0.94 -17.72
N GLY A 68 -7.02 1.45 -16.53
CA GLY A 68 -7.06 0.67 -15.28
C GLY A 68 -8.47 0.32 -14.79
N GLY A 69 -9.53 0.82 -15.45
CA GLY A 69 -10.91 0.62 -15.02
C GLY A 69 -11.26 1.40 -13.74
N GLY A 70 -12.36 1.03 -13.11
CA GLY A 70 -12.81 1.61 -11.85
C GLY A 70 -13.66 2.86 -11.98
N TRP A 71 -13.88 3.56 -10.86
CA TRP A 71 -14.71 4.77 -10.81
C TRP A 71 -14.06 5.91 -11.61
N GLY A 72 -14.89 6.65 -12.34
CA GLY A 72 -14.43 7.69 -13.27
C GLY A 72 -14.05 7.17 -14.67
N ASN A 73 -14.39 5.92 -15.00
CA ASN A 73 -14.14 5.28 -16.28
C ASN A 73 -15.20 5.59 -17.36
N GLY A 74 -16.15 6.49 -17.05
CA GLY A 74 -17.18 6.93 -18.00
C GLY A 74 -16.67 8.01 -18.97
N GLU A 75 -17.58 8.79 -19.54
CA GLU A 75 -17.26 9.89 -20.48
C GLU A 75 -16.29 10.93 -19.90
N GLY A 76 -16.24 11.08 -18.59
CA GLY A 76 -15.31 11.94 -17.84
C GLY A 76 -13.96 11.33 -17.49
N LYS A 77 -13.49 10.33 -18.20
CA LYS A 77 -12.19 9.60 -18.12
C LYS A 77 -11.20 10.17 -17.10
N ALA A 78 -11.23 9.65 -15.87
CA ALA A 78 -10.33 10.11 -14.82
C ALA A 78 -8.86 9.76 -15.15
N ASN A 79 -8.04 10.80 -15.25
CA ASN A 79 -6.60 10.69 -15.42
C ASN A 79 -5.94 11.53 -14.31
N TYR A 80 -5.34 10.86 -13.33
CA TYR A 80 -4.76 11.52 -12.17
C TYR A 80 -3.63 10.68 -11.57
N THR A 81 -2.74 11.33 -10.86
CA THR A 81 -1.68 10.69 -10.07
C THR A 81 -1.94 10.90 -8.59
N VAL A 82 -1.83 9.83 -7.82
CA VAL A 82 -1.81 9.89 -6.36
C VAL A 82 -0.37 9.70 -5.91
N TYR A 83 0.20 10.70 -5.27
CA TYR A 83 1.47 10.63 -4.58
C TYR A 83 1.22 10.26 -3.12
N PHE A 84 2.11 9.47 -2.54
CA PHE A 84 2.04 9.10 -1.13
C PHE A 84 3.38 9.27 -0.43
N TYR A 85 3.30 9.47 0.86
CA TYR A 85 4.41 9.44 1.80
C TYR A 85 3.94 8.67 3.04
N ALA A 86 4.66 7.64 3.45
CA ALA A 86 4.21 6.73 4.49
C ALA A 86 5.32 6.39 5.48
N GLU A 87 4.95 6.28 6.75
CA GLU A 87 5.86 5.98 7.84
C GLU A 87 5.40 4.73 8.59
N PHE A 88 6.38 3.95 9.07
CA PHE A 88 6.21 2.76 9.89
C PHE A 88 6.80 2.98 11.28
N SER A 89 6.14 2.53 12.33
CA SER A 89 6.67 2.60 13.69
C SER A 89 7.83 1.61 13.92
N LYS A 90 7.90 0.54 13.12
CA LYS A 90 9.03 -0.40 13.09
C LYS A 90 9.98 -0.10 11.93
N PRO A 91 11.30 -0.30 12.13
CA PRO A 91 12.27 -0.07 11.06
C PRO A 91 12.15 -1.09 9.94
N LEU A 92 12.42 -0.64 8.72
CA LEU A 92 12.45 -1.42 7.48
C LEU A 92 13.73 -2.26 7.40
N LYS A 93 13.86 -3.30 8.21
CA LYS A 93 15.05 -4.19 8.23
C LYS A 93 15.01 -5.21 7.10
N THR A 94 13.85 -5.79 6.86
CA THR A 94 13.57 -6.72 5.75
C THR A 94 12.41 -6.15 4.97
N PHE A 95 12.65 -5.79 3.74
CA PHE A 95 11.64 -5.20 2.87
C PHE A 95 11.89 -5.56 1.41
N GLY A 96 10.92 -5.26 0.58
CA GLY A 96 11.04 -5.48 -0.84
C GLY A 96 9.78 -5.08 -1.60
N VAL A 97 9.79 -5.44 -2.86
CA VAL A 97 8.66 -5.27 -3.77
C VAL A 97 8.22 -6.61 -4.35
N TRP A 98 6.96 -6.69 -4.67
CA TRP A 98 6.43 -7.77 -5.49
C TRP A 98 5.80 -7.20 -6.76
N SER A 99 5.83 -7.95 -7.83
CA SER A 99 5.18 -7.57 -9.09
C SER A 99 4.50 -8.76 -9.75
N VAL A 100 3.40 -8.48 -10.43
CA VAL A 100 2.61 -9.45 -11.17
C VAL A 100 2.38 -8.93 -12.58
N LYS A 101 2.62 -9.77 -13.59
CA LYS A 101 2.26 -9.45 -14.98
C LYS A 101 0.79 -9.79 -15.20
N ILE A 102 -0.03 -8.78 -15.46
CA ILE A 102 -1.42 -8.95 -15.85
C ILE A 102 -1.50 -8.92 -17.39
N PRO A 103 -2.20 -9.86 -18.03
CA PRO A 103 -2.37 -9.84 -19.49
C PRO A 103 -2.98 -8.53 -19.98
N GLU A 104 -2.58 -8.10 -21.18
CA GLU A 104 -3.12 -6.91 -21.84
C GLU A 104 -4.64 -6.99 -21.94
N GLY A 105 -5.31 -5.87 -21.67
CA GLY A 105 -6.78 -5.78 -21.67
C GLY A 105 -7.46 -6.35 -20.42
N GLN A 106 -6.71 -6.99 -19.54
CA GLN A 106 -7.22 -7.40 -18.22
C GLN A 106 -6.94 -6.30 -17.19
N ASN A 107 -7.81 -6.25 -16.19
CA ASN A 107 -7.58 -5.45 -15.00
C ASN A 107 -8.01 -6.27 -13.77
N ARG A 108 -7.76 -5.74 -12.57
CA ARG A 108 -8.11 -6.45 -11.34
C ARG A 108 -9.61 -6.33 -11.00
N LYS A 109 -10.47 -6.58 -11.98
CA LYS A 109 -11.91 -6.73 -11.75
C LYS A 109 -12.19 -8.01 -10.96
N LEU A 110 -13.29 -8.02 -10.24
CA LEU A 110 -13.64 -9.13 -9.34
C LEU A 110 -13.72 -10.47 -10.09
N GLU A 111 -14.36 -10.49 -11.25
CA GLU A 111 -14.51 -11.71 -12.07
C GLU A 111 -13.17 -12.29 -12.51
N PHE A 112 -12.19 -11.43 -12.78
CA PHE A 112 -10.84 -11.86 -13.14
C PHE A 112 -10.06 -12.35 -11.91
N ILE A 113 -10.17 -11.67 -10.77
CA ILE A 113 -9.49 -12.04 -9.52
C ILE A 113 -9.87 -13.46 -9.06
N GLU A 114 -11.11 -13.86 -9.28
CA GLU A 114 -11.62 -15.19 -8.94
C GLU A 114 -11.28 -16.27 -9.99
N SER A 115 -10.71 -15.88 -11.12
CA SER A 115 -10.37 -16.81 -12.20
C SER A 115 -9.14 -17.68 -11.87
N PRO A 116 -9.06 -18.92 -12.43
CA PRO A 116 -7.86 -19.74 -12.33
C PRO A 116 -6.61 -19.07 -12.92
N GLU A 117 -6.78 -18.27 -13.97
CA GLU A 117 -5.71 -17.51 -14.61
C GLU A 117 -5.10 -16.50 -13.64
N PHE A 118 -5.91 -15.76 -12.90
CA PHE A 118 -5.42 -14.81 -11.91
C PHE A 118 -4.74 -15.52 -10.74
N GLN A 119 -5.28 -16.63 -10.28
CA GLN A 119 -4.67 -17.45 -9.23
C GLN A 119 -3.28 -17.93 -9.64
N LYS A 120 -3.12 -18.35 -10.90
CA LYS A 120 -1.81 -18.73 -11.42
C LYS A 120 -0.85 -17.54 -11.49
N LEU A 121 -1.31 -16.39 -11.98
CA LEU A 121 -0.48 -15.16 -12.06
C LEU A 121 0.00 -14.72 -10.68
N THR A 122 -0.82 -14.80 -9.65
CA THR A 122 -0.42 -14.44 -8.29
C THR A 122 0.56 -15.44 -7.68
N SER A 123 0.48 -16.72 -8.04
CA SER A 123 1.48 -17.72 -7.63
C SER A 123 2.84 -17.52 -8.31
N ASP A 124 2.84 -16.92 -9.48
CA ASP A 124 4.05 -16.63 -10.28
C ASP A 124 4.58 -15.20 -10.06
N ALA A 125 4.13 -14.53 -9.00
CA ALA A 125 4.58 -13.19 -8.66
C ALA A 125 6.10 -13.15 -8.42
N SER A 126 6.75 -12.15 -8.99
CA SER A 126 8.16 -11.89 -8.72
C SER A 126 8.31 -11.11 -7.42
N VAL A 127 9.22 -11.57 -6.56
CA VAL A 127 9.54 -10.90 -5.27
C VAL A 127 11.02 -10.52 -5.30
N ILE A 128 11.31 -9.25 -5.00
CA ILE A 128 12.66 -8.70 -4.97
C ILE A 128 12.88 -8.06 -3.60
N TYR A 129 13.84 -8.58 -2.86
CA TYR A 129 14.22 -8.08 -1.54
C TYR A 129 15.28 -6.98 -1.62
N ASN A 130 15.31 -6.11 -0.63
CA ASN A 130 16.31 -5.06 -0.42
C ASN A 130 16.45 -4.11 -1.61
N VAL A 131 15.35 -3.83 -2.30
CA VAL A 131 15.32 -2.85 -3.38
C VAL A 131 14.83 -1.51 -2.83
N GLU A 132 15.68 -0.48 -2.94
CA GLU A 132 15.39 0.85 -2.39
C GLU A 132 14.49 1.68 -3.30
N GLU A 133 14.46 1.40 -4.60
CA GLU A 133 13.62 2.08 -5.58
C GLU A 133 13.15 1.10 -6.65
N TYR A 134 11.86 1.11 -6.93
CA TYR A 134 11.28 0.27 -7.95
C TYR A 134 10.08 0.94 -8.61
N GLU A 135 9.94 0.75 -9.92
CA GLU A 135 8.80 1.24 -10.67
C GLU A 135 8.33 0.23 -11.71
N GLY A 136 7.06 0.26 -12.05
CA GLY A 136 6.46 -0.64 -13.03
C GLY A 136 4.95 -0.73 -12.88
N GLU A 137 4.40 -1.79 -13.45
CA GLU A 137 2.97 -2.09 -13.40
C GLU A 137 2.70 -3.22 -12.40
N HIS A 138 1.55 -3.16 -11.72
CA HIS A 138 1.07 -4.18 -10.79
C HIS A 138 2.08 -4.56 -9.71
N ILE A 139 2.65 -3.55 -9.07
CA ILE A 139 3.61 -3.72 -7.98
C ILE A 139 2.99 -3.40 -6.61
N GLY A 140 3.61 -3.95 -5.58
CA GLY A 140 3.37 -3.59 -4.20
C GLY A 140 4.67 -3.60 -3.40
N PHE A 141 4.62 -2.99 -2.24
CA PHE A 141 5.71 -2.94 -1.27
C PHE A 141 5.38 -3.81 -0.07
N PHE A 142 6.37 -4.43 0.55
CA PHE A 142 6.21 -5.11 1.82
C PHE A 142 7.40 -4.87 2.74
N THR A 143 7.13 -4.95 4.05
CA THR A 143 8.16 -5.03 5.08
C THR A 143 7.85 -6.16 6.06
N GLU A 144 8.90 -6.84 6.53
CA GLU A 144 8.82 -7.96 7.46
C GLU A 144 9.57 -7.62 8.75
N PHE A 145 9.06 -8.10 9.87
CA PHE A 145 9.62 -7.85 11.19
C PHE A 145 9.14 -8.91 12.20
N GLU A 146 9.89 -9.07 13.27
CA GLU A 146 9.48 -9.89 14.42
C GLU A 146 8.50 -9.14 15.30
N THR A 147 7.59 -9.86 15.93
CA THR A 147 6.62 -9.31 16.89
C THR A 147 6.49 -10.21 18.12
N GLU A 148 6.27 -9.57 19.26
CA GLU A 148 5.81 -10.22 20.49
C GLU A 148 4.28 -10.33 20.51
N ALA A 149 3.75 -11.20 21.38
CA ALA A 149 2.29 -11.35 21.52
C ALA A 149 1.65 -10.06 22.02
N GLY A 150 0.71 -9.53 21.24
CA GLY A 150 0.00 -8.29 21.55
C GLY A 150 0.77 -7.01 21.18
N GLU A 151 1.87 -7.12 20.46
CA GLU A 151 2.65 -5.96 20.04
C GLU A 151 1.85 -5.09 19.04
N GLU A 152 1.84 -3.78 19.30
CA GLU A 152 1.24 -2.79 18.41
C GLU A 152 2.26 -2.26 17.42
N VAL A 153 1.95 -2.38 16.14
CA VAL A 153 2.71 -1.75 15.05
C VAL A 153 1.82 -0.72 14.37
N LEU A 154 2.34 0.48 14.21
CA LEU A 154 1.61 1.59 13.60
C LEU A 154 2.14 1.87 12.20
N PHE A 155 1.23 2.19 11.32
CA PHE A 155 1.50 2.65 9.95
C PHE A 155 0.68 3.90 9.70
N LYS A 156 1.27 4.93 9.12
CA LYS A 156 0.54 6.13 8.71
C LYS A 156 0.98 6.58 7.32
N SER A 157 0.04 7.14 6.56
CA SER A 157 0.33 7.66 5.23
C SER A 157 -0.44 8.94 4.93
N GLY A 158 0.21 9.85 4.24
CA GLY A 158 -0.41 11.02 3.63
C GLY A 158 -0.45 10.85 2.11
N ILE A 159 -1.45 11.46 1.48
CA ILE A 159 -1.59 11.49 0.02
C ILE A 159 -1.63 12.92 -0.50
N SER A 160 -1.28 13.09 -1.78
CA SER A 160 -1.43 14.33 -2.52
C SER A 160 -1.67 14.02 -4.00
N TYR A 161 -2.44 14.86 -4.67
CA TYR A 161 -2.60 14.82 -6.14
C TYR A 161 -1.58 15.70 -6.88
N VAL A 162 -0.61 16.30 -6.16
CA VAL A 162 0.33 17.28 -6.71
C VAL A 162 1.76 16.77 -6.71
N SER A 163 2.23 16.20 -5.56
CA SER A 163 3.61 15.72 -5.41
C SER A 163 3.81 14.90 -4.15
N GLU A 164 4.92 14.13 -4.09
CA GLU A 164 5.36 13.41 -2.90
C GLU A 164 5.64 14.37 -1.73
N VAL A 165 6.25 15.53 -2.00
CA VAL A 165 6.46 16.59 -1.01
C VAL A 165 5.13 17.11 -0.47
N GLY A 166 4.09 17.17 -1.30
CA GLY A 166 2.73 17.51 -0.87
C GLY A 166 2.16 16.45 0.07
N ALA A 167 2.36 15.17 -0.23
CA ALA A 167 1.93 14.06 0.62
C ALA A 167 2.64 14.07 1.98
N GLU A 168 3.96 14.31 1.99
CA GLU A 168 4.75 14.48 3.22
C GLU A 168 4.23 15.65 4.08
N LYS A 169 3.99 16.81 3.48
CA LYS A 169 3.45 17.98 4.19
C LYS A 169 2.09 17.70 4.79
N ASN A 170 1.20 17.02 4.05
CA ASN A 170 -0.11 16.64 4.56
C ASN A 170 0.04 15.69 5.77
N LEU A 171 0.90 14.68 5.69
CA LEU A 171 1.13 13.76 6.80
C LEU A 171 1.65 14.47 8.04
N LYS A 172 2.65 15.33 7.89
CA LYS A 172 3.24 16.09 9.01
C LYS A 172 2.27 17.09 9.63
N ALA A 173 1.34 17.63 8.83
CA ALA A 173 0.35 18.59 9.32
C ALA A 173 -0.84 17.94 10.02
N GLU A 174 -1.31 16.79 9.51
CA GLU A 174 -2.54 16.16 9.96
C GLU A 174 -2.32 15.03 10.97
N ILE A 175 -1.22 14.28 10.84
CA ILE A 175 -0.83 13.16 11.73
C ILE A 175 0.66 13.29 12.09
N ALA A 176 1.00 14.29 12.89
CA ALA A 176 2.37 14.62 13.22
C ALA A 176 3.10 13.55 14.07
N ASP A 177 2.35 12.86 14.92
CA ASP A 177 2.89 11.87 15.86
C ASP A 177 2.24 10.48 15.69
N TRP A 178 2.53 9.57 16.62
CA TRP A 178 2.01 8.21 16.64
C TRP A 178 0.79 8.03 17.58
N ASN A 179 0.13 9.12 17.95
CA ASN A 179 -1.06 9.09 18.82
C ASN A 179 -2.31 8.69 18.03
N PHE A 180 -2.50 7.38 17.80
CA PHE A 180 -3.65 6.85 17.08
C PHE A 180 -4.99 7.30 17.68
N ASP A 181 -5.13 7.27 19.00
CA ASP A 181 -6.39 7.63 19.67
C ASP A 181 -6.67 9.14 19.62
N GLY A 182 -5.65 9.98 19.43
CA GLY A 182 -5.79 11.41 19.20
C GLY A 182 -6.27 11.79 17.79
N VAL A 183 -6.07 10.90 16.81
CA VAL A 183 -6.54 11.05 15.42
C VAL A 183 -7.97 10.53 15.26
N LYS A 184 -8.40 9.60 16.11
CA LYS A 184 -9.72 8.98 16.11
C LYS A 184 -10.79 9.94 16.62
#